data_28ce22c35d416bea52d2cc69b6d32cc4
#
_entry.id   28ce22c35d416bea52d2cc69b6d32cc4
#
_cell.length_a   1.000
_cell.length_b   1.000
_cell.length_c   1.000
_cell.angle_alpha   90.00
_cell.angle_beta   90.00
_cell.angle_gamma   90.00
#
_symmetry.space_group_name_H-M   'P 1'
#
loop_
_entity.id
_entity.type
_entity.pdbx_description
1 polymer ?
#
loop_
_entity_poly.entity_id
_entity_poly.type
_entity_poly.pdbx_seq_one_letter_code
_entity_poly.pdbx_strand_id
1 'polypeptide(L)'
;MSIGYALDKPMLSDRWRIIVQDAPVTGNDNRMKAKWYKINSHKVEILQDYDYSIYIDSSAVICNSRFAETMLLATNRLGLFLHSERSSVIEEALISQAQRKYRGLNLMSQASKYVNEIGEDSILWAGGVIVRKADVSGFNEQWWQCMSESLQDQISLPIALHRSSTLASKLPGSIFRNHYVMFWICHRLFEHRTD
;
A
#
# COMPACT_ATOMS: atom_id res chain seq x y z
N MET A 1 -14.21 -7.81 -11.48
CA MET A 1 -14.99 -6.60 -11.10
C MET A 1 -14.02 -5.55 -10.53
N SER A 2 -14.21 -4.29 -10.90
CA SER A 2 -13.39 -3.19 -10.36
C SER A 2 -14.23 -2.41 -9.35
N ILE A 3 -13.71 -2.22 -8.13
CA ILE A 3 -14.41 -1.55 -7.03
C ILE A 3 -13.58 -0.36 -6.57
N GLY A 4 -14.19 0.81 -6.48
CA GLY A 4 -13.61 2.00 -5.88
C GLY A 4 -14.34 2.34 -4.57
N TYR A 5 -13.58 2.69 -3.53
CA TYR A 5 -14.15 3.18 -2.28
C TYR A 5 -14.01 4.69 -2.21
N ALA A 6 -15.12 5.38 -1.95
CA ALA A 6 -15.16 6.80 -1.65
C ALA A 6 -15.57 7.00 -0.20
N LEU A 7 -14.89 7.88 0.51
CA LEU A 7 -15.07 8.07 1.95
C LEU A 7 -16.16 9.10 2.29
N ASP A 8 -16.40 10.07 1.41
CA ASP A 8 -17.18 11.25 1.74
C ASP A 8 -18.12 11.75 0.62
N LYS A 9 -17.89 11.35 -0.62
CA LYS A 9 -18.70 11.82 -1.76
C LYS A 9 -18.95 10.72 -2.77
N PRO A 10 -20.17 10.61 -3.30
CA PRO A 10 -20.45 9.71 -4.41
C PRO A 10 -19.63 10.15 -5.63
N MET A 11 -18.93 9.22 -6.23
CA MET A 11 -18.23 9.39 -7.50
C MET A 11 -18.98 8.63 -8.58
N LEU A 12 -19.06 9.20 -9.79
CA LEU A 12 -19.60 8.52 -10.95
C LEU A 12 -18.47 7.89 -11.75
N SER A 13 -18.64 6.64 -12.16
CA SER A 13 -17.71 5.94 -13.05
C SER A 13 -18.46 4.93 -13.91
N ASP A 14 -18.13 4.88 -15.18
CA ASP A 14 -18.62 3.88 -16.15
C ASP A 14 -17.80 2.58 -16.10
N ARG A 15 -16.64 2.58 -15.44
CA ARG A 15 -15.69 1.47 -15.39
C ARG A 15 -15.56 0.83 -14.02
N TRP A 16 -15.90 1.57 -12.95
CA TRP A 16 -15.72 1.13 -11.57
C TRP A 16 -17.07 1.07 -10.87
N ARG A 17 -17.35 -0.01 -10.18
CA ARG A 17 -18.41 -0.03 -9.17
C ARG A 17 -17.94 0.78 -7.97
N ILE A 18 -18.52 1.94 -7.77
CA ILE A 18 -18.18 2.80 -6.62
C ILE A 18 -19.02 2.40 -5.42
N ILE A 19 -18.36 2.18 -4.30
CA ILE A 19 -18.99 1.89 -3.01
C ILE A 19 -18.61 3.03 -2.06
N VAL A 20 -19.63 3.74 -1.57
CA VAL A 20 -19.47 4.77 -0.55
C VAL A 20 -19.69 4.12 0.79
N GLN A 21 -18.64 3.91 1.54
CA GLN A 21 -18.68 3.25 2.84
C GLN A 21 -17.58 3.79 3.73
N ASP A 22 -17.92 4.05 5.00
CA ASP A 22 -16.92 4.47 5.98
C ASP A 22 -16.16 3.26 6.52
N ALA A 23 -14.88 3.45 6.84
CA ALA A 23 -14.06 2.41 7.43
C ALA A 23 -14.35 2.30 8.94
N PRO A 24 -14.36 1.08 9.52
CA PRO A 24 -14.60 0.87 10.94
C PRO A 24 -13.37 1.22 11.79
N VAL A 25 -12.94 2.48 11.69
CA VAL A 25 -11.82 3.03 12.47
C VAL A 25 -12.32 4.20 13.30
N THR A 26 -11.77 4.35 14.51
CA THR A 26 -12.11 5.46 15.39
C THR A 26 -11.47 6.77 14.89
N GLY A 27 -12.23 7.86 14.98
CA GLY A 27 -11.75 9.19 14.56
C GLY A 27 -12.02 9.53 13.10
N ASN A 28 -11.69 10.77 12.72
CA ASN A 28 -11.99 11.35 11.42
C ASN A 28 -10.75 11.46 10.49
N ASP A 29 -9.69 10.68 10.74
CA ASP A 29 -8.52 10.70 9.85
C ASP A 29 -8.79 9.86 8.58
N ASN A 30 -9.11 10.56 7.48
CA ASN A 30 -9.36 9.94 6.19
C ASN A 30 -8.18 9.13 5.66
N ARG A 31 -6.95 9.44 6.07
CA ARG A 31 -5.76 8.65 5.70
C ARG A 31 -5.80 7.29 6.39
N MET A 32 -6.15 7.25 7.68
CA MET A 32 -6.30 5.99 8.41
C MET A 32 -7.45 5.14 7.83
N LYS A 33 -8.57 5.76 7.47
CA LYS A 33 -9.68 5.08 6.80
C LYS A 33 -9.26 4.47 5.45
N ALA A 34 -8.52 5.22 4.63
CA ALA A 34 -7.98 4.69 3.38
C ALA A 34 -6.99 3.54 3.60
N LYS A 35 -6.13 3.63 4.62
CA LYS A 35 -5.21 2.54 5.00
C LYS A 35 -5.95 1.31 5.49
N TRP A 36 -7.11 1.48 6.14
CA TRP A 36 -7.90 0.34 6.56
C TRP A 36 -8.34 -0.51 5.36
N TYR A 37 -8.90 0.10 4.31
CA TYR A 37 -9.28 -0.62 3.09
C TYR A 37 -8.09 -1.23 2.36
N LYS A 38 -6.96 -0.53 2.35
CA LYS A 38 -5.72 -1.04 1.76
C LYS A 38 -5.22 -2.30 2.45
N ILE A 39 -5.24 -2.32 3.77
CA ILE A 39 -4.62 -3.36 4.58
C ILE A 39 -5.61 -4.49 4.89
N ASN A 40 -6.82 -4.16 5.31
CA ASN A 40 -7.80 -5.12 5.80
C ASN A 40 -8.75 -5.65 4.71
N SER A 41 -8.27 -5.92 3.50
CA SER A 41 -9.11 -6.46 2.42
C SER A 41 -9.88 -7.73 2.83
N HIS A 42 -9.33 -8.56 3.70
CA HIS A 42 -9.97 -9.77 4.23
C HIS A 42 -11.19 -9.50 5.15
N LYS A 43 -11.38 -8.25 5.59
CA LYS A 43 -12.55 -7.80 6.37
C LYS A 43 -13.58 -7.06 5.53
N VAL A 44 -13.31 -6.88 4.25
CA VAL A 44 -14.23 -6.22 3.31
C VAL A 44 -15.16 -7.27 2.74
N GLU A 45 -16.43 -7.24 3.17
CA GLU A 45 -17.43 -8.28 2.87
C GLU A 45 -17.50 -8.63 1.38
N ILE A 46 -17.63 -7.64 0.50
CA ILE A 46 -17.73 -7.87 -0.95
C ILE A 46 -16.48 -8.52 -1.56
N LEU A 47 -15.34 -8.50 -0.89
CA LEU A 47 -14.11 -9.14 -1.38
C LEU A 47 -14.02 -10.61 -0.96
N GLN A 48 -14.84 -11.08 -0.04
CA GLN A 48 -14.81 -12.45 0.45
C GLN A 48 -15.31 -13.46 -0.60
N ASP A 49 -16.09 -13.00 -1.58
CA ASP A 49 -16.59 -13.83 -2.68
C ASP A 49 -15.54 -14.06 -3.80
N TYR A 50 -14.32 -13.54 -3.63
CA TYR A 50 -13.27 -13.61 -4.66
C TYR A 50 -12.04 -14.34 -4.16
N ASP A 51 -11.48 -15.21 -5.01
CA ASP A 51 -10.26 -15.98 -4.72
C ASP A 51 -9.01 -15.09 -4.63
N TYR A 52 -9.06 -13.88 -5.20
CA TYR A 52 -7.97 -12.92 -5.19
C TYR A 52 -8.45 -11.48 -5.26
N SER A 53 -7.62 -10.58 -4.77
CA SER A 53 -7.83 -9.14 -4.89
C SER A 53 -6.56 -8.42 -5.31
N ILE A 54 -6.71 -7.35 -6.08
CA ILE A 54 -5.62 -6.43 -6.41
C ILE A 54 -5.99 -5.05 -5.88
N TYR A 55 -5.24 -4.60 -4.87
CA TYR A 55 -5.32 -3.22 -4.41
C TYR A 55 -4.43 -2.33 -5.27
N ILE A 56 -4.92 -1.14 -5.58
CA ILE A 56 -4.20 -0.13 -6.35
C ILE A 56 -4.41 1.22 -5.66
N ASP A 57 -3.35 1.95 -5.37
CA ASP A 57 -3.45 3.33 -4.87
C ASP A 57 -4.17 4.22 -5.89
N SER A 58 -4.97 5.17 -5.43
CA SER A 58 -5.76 6.08 -6.27
C SER A 58 -4.91 6.99 -7.18
N SER A 59 -3.62 7.13 -6.90
CA SER A 59 -2.66 7.83 -7.75
C SER A 59 -2.10 6.98 -8.91
N ALA A 60 -2.45 5.70 -8.97
CA ALA A 60 -1.98 4.80 -10.02
C ALA A 60 -3.00 4.70 -11.17
N VAL A 61 -2.48 4.62 -12.39
CA VAL A 61 -3.24 4.40 -13.62
C VAL A 61 -2.79 3.08 -14.24
N ILE A 62 -3.73 2.20 -14.53
CA ILE A 62 -3.46 0.97 -15.27
C ILE A 62 -3.23 1.32 -16.75
N CYS A 63 -2.03 1.03 -17.25
CA CYS A 63 -1.61 1.37 -18.62
C CYS A 63 -1.64 0.18 -19.59
N ASN A 64 -1.88 -1.03 -19.08
CA ASN A 64 -1.83 -2.24 -19.88
C ASN A 64 -3.03 -3.14 -19.57
N SER A 65 -3.74 -3.59 -20.61
CA SER A 65 -4.93 -4.45 -20.46
C SER A 65 -4.63 -5.81 -19.83
N ARG A 66 -3.38 -6.28 -19.91
CA ARG A 66 -2.92 -7.56 -19.31
C ARG A 66 -2.43 -7.37 -17.85
N PHE A 67 -2.64 -6.21 -17.26
CA PHE A 67 -2.18 -5.92 -15.90
C PHE A 67 -2.61 -6.98 -14.89
N ALA A 68 -3.92 -7.21 -14.76
CA ALA A 68 -4.45 -8.14 -13.75
C ALA A 68 -3.93 -9.57 -13.98
N GLU A 69 -3.99 -10.06 -15.20
CA GLU A 69 -3.48 -11.39 -15.56
C GLU A 69 -2.01 -11.55 -15.20
N THR A 70 -1.18 -10.60 -15.62
CA THR A 70 0.28 -10.66 -15.37
C THR A 70 0.59 -10.60 -13.88
N MET A 71 -0.08 -9.73 -13.13
CA MET A 71 0.12 -9.61 -11.68
C MET A 71 -0.27 -10.90 -10.95
N LEU A 72 -1.38 -11.51 -11.34
CA LEU A 72 -1.85 -12.78 -10.77
C LEU A 72 -0.92 -13.95 -11.09
N LEU A 73 -0.42 -14.03 -12.33
CA LEU A 73 0.53 -15.08 -12.72
C LEU A 73 1.85 -14.98 -11.96
N ALA A 74 2.32 -13.76 -11.69
CA ALA A 74 3.54 -13.50 -10.93
C ALA A 74 3.40 -13.71 -9.41
N THR A 75 2.20 -13.95 -8.90
CA THR A 75 1.91 -14.00 -7.47
C THR A 75 1.58 -15.43 -7.02
N ASN A 76 2.27 -15.93 -6.00
CA ASN A 76 1.88 -17.18 -5.32
C ASN A 76 0.75 -16.93 -4.31
N ARG A 77 1.00 -16.18 -3.24
CA ARG A 77 0.02 -15.80 -2.20
C ARG A 77 -0.12 -14.30 -2.04
N LEU A 78 1.00 -13.59 -1.94
CA LEU A 78 1.09 -12.14 -1.82
C LEU A 78 2.08 -11.64 -2.87
N GLY A 79 1.67 -10.68 -3.73
CA GLY A 79 2.51 -10.07 -4.74
C GLY A 79 2.73 -8.59 -4.45
N LEU A 80 3.99 -8.15 -4.48
CA LEU A 80 4.41 -6.77 -4.23
C LEU A 80 5.47 -6.34 -5.25
N PHE A 81 5.48 -5.06 -5.59
CA PHE A 81 6.60 -4.47 -6.31
C PHE A 81 7.76 -4.18 -5.36
N LEU A 82 8.99 -4.26 -5.88
CA LEU A 82 10.13 -3.65 -5.21
C LEU A 82 10.00 -2.12 -5.26
N HIS A 83 10.49 -1.44 -4.22
CA HIS A 83 10.66 -0.01 -4.29
C HIS A 83 11.80 0.33 -5.26
N SER A 84 11.58 1.30 -6.17
CA SER A 84 12.53 1.57 -7.27
C SER A 84 13.60 2.60 -6.93
N GLU A 85 13.38 3.40 -5.89
CA GLU A 85 14.22 4.55 -5.56
C GLU A 85 14.89 4.44 -4.18
N ARG A 86 14.45 3.51 -3.35
CA ARG A 86 14.96 3.31 -1.99
C ARG A 86 15.15 1.82 -1.74
N SER A 87 16.18 1.50 -0.99
CA SER A 87 16.60 0.12 -0.76
C SER A 87 16.28 -0.36 0.65
N SER A 88 16.13 0.54 1.62
CA SER A 88 15.97 0.18 3.04
C SER A 88 14.85 0.93 3.75
N VAL A 89 14.40 0.35 4.87
CA VAL A 89 13.41 0.95 5.77
C VAL A 89 13.92 2.27 6.37
N ILE A 90 15.21 2.36 6.67
CA ILE A 90 15.84 3.58 7.19
C ILE A 90 15.82 4.70 6.15
N GLU A 91 16.17 4.39 4.92
CA GLU A 91 16.14 5.37 3.83
C GLU A 91 14.71 5.88 3.57
N GLU A 92 13.70 4.97 3.59
CA GLU A 92 12.31 5.36 3.50
C GLU A 92 11.88 6.27 4.65
N ALA A 93 12.27 5.95 5.88
CA ALA A 93 11.94 6.76 7.05
C ALA A 93 12.57 8.16 6.96
N LEU A 94 13.82 8.25 6.57
CA LEU A 94 14.54 9.53 6.42
C LEU A 94 13.84 10.46 5.42
N ILE A 95 13.52 9.94 4.23
CA ILE A 95 12.87 10.72 3.17
C ILE A 95 11.43 11.06 3.54
N SER A 96 10.71 10.13 4.15
CA SER A 96 9.33 10.35 4.60
C SER A 96 9.25 11.35 5.75
N GLN A 97 10.19 11.34 6.68
CA GLN A 97 10.26 12.28 7.81
C GLN A 97 10.30 13.75 7.34
N ALA A 98 10.92 14.02 6.20
CA ALA A 98 10.99 15.37 5.60
C ALA A 98 9.66 15.83 5.00
N GLN A 99 8.70 14.93 4.75
CA GLN A 99 7.44 15.28 4.11
C GLN A 99 6.45 15.92 5.10
N ARG A 100 5.77 16.99 4.68
CA ARG A 100 4.78 17.71 5.52
C ARG A 100 3.71 16.79 6.13
N LYS A 101 3.24 15.79 5.38
CA LYS A 101 2.18 14.86 5.80
C LYS A 101 2.57 13.95 6.96
N TYR A 102 3.87 13.82 7.25
CA TYR A 102 4.41 13.01 8.35
C TYR A 102 5.06 13.85 9.46
N ARG A 103 4.87 15.20 9.41
CA ARG A 103 5.39 16.09 10.43
C ARG A 103 4.84 15.69 11.83
N GLY A 104 5.72 15.64 12.79
CA GLY A 104 5.38 15.25 14.18
C GLY A 104 5.40 13.74 14.43
N LEU A 105 5.57 12.89 13.41
CA LEU A 105 5.79 11.45 13.58
C LEU A 105 7.27 11.17 13.78
N ASN A 106 7.61 10.20 14.63
CA ASN A 106 9.00 9.76 14.84
C ASN A 106 9.31 8.52 13.98
N LEU A 107 9.35 8.71 12.65
CA LEU A 107 9.55 7.63 11.71
C LEU A 107 10.92 6.98 11.83
N MET A 108 11.96 7.75 12.17
CA MET A 108 13.31 7.21 12.35
C MET A 108 13.39 6.24 13.54
N SER A 109 12.76 6.59 14.66
CA SER A 109 12.71 5.68 15.83
C SER A 109 11.97 4.39 15.50
N GLN A 110 10.84 4.48 14.79
CA GLN A 110 10.08 3.32 14.34
C GLN A 110 10.93 2.45 13.39
N ALA A 111 11.57 3.05 12.40
CA ALA A 111 12.42 2.34 11.45
C ALA A 111 13.60 1.63 12.13
N SER A 112 14.29 2.31 13.05
CA SER A 112 15.39 1.70 13.82
C SER A 112 14.92 0.51 14.66
N LYS A 113 13.76 0.63 15.31
CA LYS A 113 13.16 -0.50 16.05
C LYS A 113 12.91 -1.69 15.12
N TYR A 114 12.35 -1.46 13.93
CA TYR A 114 12.04 -2.53 12.99
C TYR A 114 13.31 -3.17 12.41
N VAL A 115 14.29 -2.35 12.03
CA VAL A 115 15.57 -2.86 11.50
C VAL A 115 16.32 -3.72 12.52
N ASN A 116 16.26 -3.37 13.81
CA ASN A 116 16.82 -4.23 14.87
C ASN A 116 16.16 -5.61 14.93
N GLU A 117 14.89 -5.75 14.49
CA GLU A 117 14.17 -7.03 14.48
C GLU A 117 14.40 -7.81 13.17
N ILE A 118 14.40 -7.14 12.01
CA ILE A 118 14.41 -7.79 10.69
C ILE A 118 15.74 -7.71 9.95
N GLY A 119 16.71 -6.95 10.46
CA GLY A 119 18.01 -6.71 9.82
C GLY A 119 18.01 -5.55 8.82
N GLU A 120 19.20 -4.99 8.59
CA GLU A 120 19.40 -3.84 7.68
C GLU A 120 19.18 -4.20 6.21
N ASP A 121 19.47 -5.43 5.82
CA ASP A 121 19.34 -5.94 4.44
C ASP A 121 17.90 -6.30 4.05
N SER A 122 16.92 -5.95 4.88
CA SER A 122 15.52 -6.23 4.60
C SER A 122 15.04 -5.51 3.34
N ILE A 123 14.38 -6.25 2.46
CA ILE A 123 13.85 -5.72 1.19
C ILE A 123 12.77 -4.67 1.47
N LEU A 124 12.91 -3.49 0.86
CA LEU A 124 11.87 -2.48 0.86
C LEU A 124 10.87 -2.73 -0.26
N TRP A 125 9.67 -3.12 0.13
CA TRP A 125 8.55 -3.35 -0.76
C TRP A 125 7.70 -2.10 -0.92
N ALA A 126 7.10 -1.94 -2.09
CA ALA A 126 6.19 -0.84 -2.38
C ALA A 126 4.72 -1.26 -2.20
N GLY A 127 3.99 -0.53 -1.38
CA GLY A 127 2.59 -0.81 -1.08
C GLY A 127 1.57 -0.19 -2.04
N GLY A 128 1.99 0.44 -3.14
CA GLY A 128 1.06 1.10 -4.08
C GLY A 128 0.22 0.16 -4.95
N VAL A 129 0.70 -1.08 -5.13
CA VAL A 129 -0.06 -2.20 -5.75
C VAL A 129 0.18 -3.43 -4.89
N ILE A 130 -0.90 -4.12 -4.53
CA ILE A 130 -0.83 -5.31 -3.68
C ILE A 130 -1.74 -6.39 -4.27
N VAL A 131 -1.17 -7.51 -4.64
CA VAL A 131 -1.91 -8.68 -5.12
C VAL A 131 -2.04 -9.68 -4.00
N ARG A 132 -3.25 -10.10 -3.69
CA ARG A 132 -3.54 -11.11 -2.67
C ARG A 132 -4.27 -12.27 -3.31
N LYS A 133 -3.71 -13.46 -3.14
CA LYS A 133 -4.32 -14.74 -3.51
C LYS A 133 -4.45 -15.57 -2.25
N ALA A 134 -5.54 -16.28 -2.13
CA ALA A 134 -5.83 -17.09 -0.96
C ALA A 134 -5.76 -16.29 0.36
N ASP A 135 -5.64 -16.99 1.45
CA ASP A 135 -5.62 -16.38 2.78
C ASP A 135 -4.27 -15.75 3.11
N VAL A 136 -4.27 -14.44 3.29
CA VAL A 136 -3.16 -13.63 3.83
C VAL A 136 -3.64 -12.77 5.00
N SER A 137 -4.71 -13.18 5.68
CA SER A 137 -5.31 -12.45 6.81
C SER A 137 -4.30 -12.20 7.92
N GLY A 138 -3.48 -13.19 8.26
CA GLY A 138 -2.44 -13.04 9.27
C GLY A 138 -1.43 -11.92 8.95
N PHE A 139 -1.01 -11.80 7.67
CA PHE A 139 -0.18 -10.69 7.23
C PHE A 139 -0.92 -9.36 7.34
N ASN A 140 -2.16 -9.29 6.87
CA ASN A 140 -2.96 -8.08 6.92
C ASN A 140 -3.17 -7.60 8.37
N GLU A 141 -3.42 -8.51 9.30
CA GLU A 141 -3.59 -8.18 10.72
C GLU A 141 -2.30 -7.69 11.37
N GLN A 142 -1.16 -8.35 11.11
CA GLN A 142 0.14 -7.87 11.57
C GLN A 142 0.46 -6.48 11.02
N TRP A 143 0.18 -6.25 9.73
CA TRP A 143 0.41 -4.94 9.13
C TRP A 143 -0.50 -3.87 9.75
N TRP A 144 -1.77 -4.18 9.99
CA TRP A 144 -2.68 -3.25 10.64
C TRP A 144 -2.27 -2.92 12.08
N GLN A 145 -1.77 -3.89 12.83
CA GLN A 145 -1.22 -3.65 14.17
C GLN A 145 -0.05 -2.66 14.13
N CYS A 146 0.86 -2.78 13.17
CA CYS A 146 1.97 -1.85 13.00
C CYS A 146 1.52 -0.42 12.68
N MET A 147 0.32 -0.22 12.11
CA MET A 147 -0.22 1.11 11.82
C MET A 147 -0.55 1.93 13.07
N SER A 148 -0.63 1.31 14.26
CA SER A 148 -0.76 2.01 15.52
C SER A 148 0.47 2.87 15.88
N GLU A 149 1.63 2.56 15.32
CA GLU A 149 2.88 3.28 15.57
C GLU A 149 3.02 4.50 14.65
N SER A 150 2.60 4.42 13.38
CA SER A 150 2.56 5.55 12.46
C SER A 150 1.70 5.28 11.23
N LEU A 151 1.30 6.36 10.54
CA LEU A 151 0.57 6.31 9.27
C LEU A 151 1.43 5.94 8.05
N GLN A 152 2.75 5.73 8.23
CA GLN A 152 3.65 5.37 7.12
C GLN A 152 3.67 3.84 6.94
N ASP A 153 2.75 3.37 6.12
CA ASP A 153 2.54 1.95 5.84
C ASP A 153 3.72 1.25 5.16
N GLN A 154 4.56 1.99 4.45
CA GLN A 154 5.69 1.41 3.74
C GLN A 154 6.85 1.03 4.68
N ILE A 155 7.04 1.77 5.77
CA ILE A 155 8.00 1.41 6.82
C ILE A 155 7.57 0.13 7.55
N SER A 156 6.27 -0.03 7.77
CA SER A 156 5.69 -1.16 8.51
C SER A 156 5.48 -2.43 7.65
N LEU A 157 5.54 -2.32 6.33
CA LEU A 157 5.30 -3.45 5.43
C LEU A 157 6.34 -4.58 5.59
N PRO A 158 7.67 -4.34 5.61
CA PRO A 158 8.66 -5.40 5.81
C PRO A 158 8.54 -6.11 7.16
N ILE A 159 8.29 -5.36 8.24
CA ILE A 159 8.14 -5.96 9.58
C ILE A 159 6.87 -6.81 9.67
N ALA A 160 5.78 -6.40 9.02
CA ALA A 160 4.55 -7.20 8.96
C ALA A 160 4.74 -8.52 8.21
N LEU A 161 5.51 -8.51 7.11
CA LEU A 161 5.90 -9.72 6.39
C LEU A 161 6.70 -10.66 7.28
N HIS A 162 7.69 -10.12 7.99
CA HIS A 162 8.53 -10.90 8.93
C HIS A 162 7.69 -11.54 10.03
N ARG A 163 6.91 -10.75 10.78
CA ARG A 163 6.11 -11.21 11.92
C ARG A 163 5.03 -12.22 11.54
N SER A 164 4.47 -12.10 10.34
CA SER A 164 3.48 -13.06 9.82
C SER A 164 4.10 -14.26 9.12
N SER A 165 5.43 -14.31 9.00
CA SER A 165 6.16 -15.32 8.22
C SER A 165 5.63 -15.43 6.77
N THR A 166 5.17 -14.30 6.20
CA THR A 166 4.60 -14.26 4.86
C THR A 166 5.67 -13.90 3.84
N LEU A 167 5.84 -14.74 2.83
CA LEU A 167 6.73 -14.48 1.72
C LEU A 167 5.98 -13.73 0.61
N ALA A 168 6.54 -12.61 0.17
CA ALA A 168 6.02 -11.86 -0.96
C ALA A 168 6.68 -12.33 -2.26
N SER A 169 5.86 -12.54 -3.30
CA SER A 169 6.32 -12.70 -4.68
C SER A 169 6.66 -11.33 -5.26
N LYS A 170 7.79 -11.23 -5.96
CA LYS A 170 8.18 -10.02 -6.67
C LYS A 170 7.35 -9.87 -7.94
N LEU A 171 6.61 -8.78 -8.06
CA LEU A 171 5.91 -8.41 -9.28
C LEU A 171 6.87 -7.94 -10.38
N PRO A 172 6.52 -8.05 -11.68
CA PRO A 172 7.41 -7.73 -12.80
C PRO A 172 7.81 -6.26 -12.85
N GLY A 173 9.11 -5.98 -12.74
CA GLY A 173 9.67 -4.64 -12.68
C GLY A 173 9.76 -4.10 -11.24
N SER A 174 9.65 -2.78 -11.10
CA SER A 174 9.53 -2.08 -9.81
C SER A 174 8.39 -1.09 -9.85
N ILE A 175 7.98 -0.54 -8.70
CA ILE A 175 6.75 0.24 -8.60
C ILE A 175 6.67 1.42 -9.59
N PHE A 176 7.77 2.13 -9.88
CA PHE A 176 7.80 3.24 -10.84
C PHE A 176 8.44 2.89 -12.19
N ARG A 177 8.93 1.64 -12.36
CA ARG A 177 9.60 1.17 -13.59
C ARG A 177 9.02 -0.17 -14.01
N ASN A 178 7.82 -0.12 -14.58
CA ASN A 178 7.11 -1.26 -15.14
C ASN A 178 6.21 -0.80 -16.30
N HIS A 179 5.66 -1.77 -17.06
CA HIS A 179 4.82 -1.50 -18.23
C HIS A 179 3.31 -1.61 -17.95
N TYR A 180 2.92 -1.74 -16.69
CA TYR A 180 1.54 -2.10 -16.33
C TYR A 180 0.81 -0.99 -15.60
N VAL A 181 1.52 -0.27 -14.72
CA VAL A 181 0.95 0.85 -13.97
C VAL A 181 1.87 2.05 -14.01
N MET A 182 1.27 3.23 -14.07
CA MET A 182 1.94 4.51 -13.95
C MET A 182 1.36 5.27 -12.79
N PHE A 183 2.20 5.94 -12.00
CA PHE A 183 1.76 6.77 -10.88
C PHE A 183 1.78 8.25 -11.27
N TRP A 184 0.68 8.93 -11.02
CA TRP A 184 0.62 10.39 -11.15
C TRP A 184 1.42 11.03 -10.02
N ILE A 185 2.54 11.63 -10.36
CA ILE A 185 3.35 12.40 -9.42
C ILE A 185 2.75 13.82 -9.36
N CYS A 186 1.57 13.96 -8.79
CA CYS A 186 0.92 15.27 -8.63
C CYS A 186 1.66 16.25 -7.70
N HIS A 187 2.70 15.81 -7.00
CA HIS A 187 3.34 16.64 -5.97
C HIS A 187 4.44 17.58 -6.49
N ARG A 188 4.90 17.47 -7.73
CA ARG A 188 5.96 18.36 -8.23
C ARG A 188 5.50 19.57 -9.04
N LEU A 189 4.23 19.66 -9.39
CA LEU A 189 3.73 20.78 -10.22
C LEU A 189 3.06 21.90 -9.42
N PHE A 190 2.85 21.77 -8.12
CA PHE A 190 2.16 22.78 -7.30
C PHE A 190 3.04 23.48 -6.26
N GLU A 191 4.31 23.15 -6.11
CA GLU A 191 5.21 23.84 -5.16
C GLU A 191 5.92 25.07 -5.75
N HIS A 192 5.68 25.42 -7.01
CA HIS A 192 6.31 26.57 -7.68
C HIS A 192 5.35 27.72 -8.06
N ARG A 193 4.21 27.85 -7.39
CA ARG A 193 3.37 29.05 -7.53
C ARG A 193 2.91 29.53 -6.17
N THR A 194 3.81 30.15 -5.44
CA THR A 194 3.51 31.19 -4.43
C THR A 194 4.70 32.12 -4.42
N ASP A 195 4.69 33.05 -5.37
CA ASP A 195 5.25 34.38 -5.22
C ASP A 195 4.15 35.32 -4.80
#